data_2637fcd4d9b26d44f86e23cb6fd69458
#
_entry.id   2637fcd4d9b26d44f86e23cb6fd69458
#
_cell.length_a   1.000
_cell.length_b   1.000
_cell.length_c   1.000
_cell.angle_alpha   90.00
_cell.angle_beta   90.00
_cell.angle_gamma   90.00
#
_symmetry.space_group_name_H-M   'P 1'
#
loop_
_entity.id
_entity.type
_entity.pdbx_description
1 polymer ?
#
loop_
_entity_poly.entity_id
_entity_poly.type
_entity_poly.pdbx_seq_one_letter_code
_entity_poly.pdbx_strand_id
1 'polypeptide(L)'
;MKKRQKICFAVLVVLLVAALIGGGVWFFMNHHKNDENLTLAEKYMDRGDFDKALSYYEKAAEEAKDPTAINAAMQLIRDYQNAEDYVDNEQYTEAIAALKQLRDRVTDKDSTMYKSIEDLLSKAQSAQSDSAFASDLEEAQGYLEDDKLDAASGKLDSLEQDSSLTDEQRKQVEDMKNKLQSAKDSAQQQQENEQKKSERRQEFSSEMDELENDDLKISSAANAEDELAMTASSFEQWDELLSEMYDYLAGVLNADQYASEEENYKQWVAERDSGAENAASETEDSTQKQLASYSFKQSYTKARCYKLLDMM
;
A
#
# COMPACT_ATOMS: atom_id res chain seq x y z
N MET A 1 52.37 -0.23 -9.83
CA MET A 1 52.89 -1.56 -10.20
C MET A 1 52.59 -2.66 -9.17
N LYS A 2 52.61 -2.39 -7.86
CA LYS A 2 52.40 -3.45 -6.82
C LYS A 2 50.97 -4.07 -6.76
N LYS A 3 49.90 -3.35 -7.17
CA LYS A 3 48.53 -3.88 -7.10
C LYS A 3 48.21 -4.88 -8.23
N ARG A 4 48.70 -4.63 -9.45
CA ARG A 4 48.55 -5.54 -10.59
C ARG A 4 49.33 -6.86 -10.41
N GLN A 5 50.50 -6.81 -9.80
CA GLN A 5 51.28 -8.01 -9.48
C GLN A 5 50.59 -8.92 -8.44
N LYS A 6 49.92 -8.35 -7.43
CA LYS A 6 49.15 -9.13 -6.45
C LYS A 6 47.92 -9.80 -7.07
N ILE A 7 47.25 -9.12 -8.01
CA ILE A 7 46.09 -9.68 -8.73
C ILE A 7 46.56 -10.82 -9.69
N CYS A 8 47.64 -10.62 -10.43
CA CYS A 8 48.21 -11.68 -11.27
C CYS A 8 48.68 -12.87 -10.45
N PHE A 9 49.26 -12.67 -9.26
CA PHE A 9 49.68 -13.76 -8.38
C PHE A 9 48.48 -14.51 -7.77
N ALA A 10 47.42 -13.81 -7.37
CA ALA A 10 46.18 -14.42 -6.91
C ALA A 10 45.48 -15.23 -8.00
N VAL A 11 45.40 -14.71 -9.24
CA VAL A 11 44.86 -15.43 -10.40
C VAL A 11 45.69 -16.66 -10.73
N LEU A 12 47.01 -16.58 -10.65
CA LEU A 12 47.93 -17.68 -10.90
C LEU A 12 47.81 -18.79 -9.86
N VAL A 13 47.60 -18.42 -8.59
CA VAL A 13 47.34 -19.36 -7.48
C VAL A 13 46.00 -20.05 -7.67
N VAL A 14 44.94 -19.32 -8.08
CA VAL A 14 43.60 -19.87 -8.33
C VAL A 14 43.67 -20.84 -9.54
N LEU A 15 44.38 -20.49 -10.61
CA LEU A 15 44.57 -21.38 -11.78
C LEU A 15 45.39 -22.60 -11.44
N LEU A 16 46.41 -22.50 -10.58
CA LEU A 16 47.17 -23.63 -10.09
C LEU A 16 46.34 -24.57 -9.20
N VAL A 17 45.49 -24.02 -8.35
CA VAL A 17 44.57 -24.80 -7.53
C VAL A 17 43.51 -25.48 -8.39
N ALA A 18 42.92 -24.78 -9.40
CA ALA A 18 42.00 -25.37 -10.33
C ALA A 18 42.62 -26.48 -11.20
N ALA A 19 43.87 -26.30 -11.65
CA ALA A 19 44.62 -27.34 -12.39
C ALA A 19 44.99 -28.53 -11.49
N LEU A 20 45.26 -28.33 -10.21
CA LEU A 20 45.53 -29.39 -9.25
C LEU A 20 44.27 -30.19 -8.91
N ILE A 21 43.09 -29.52 -8.84
CA ILE A 21 41.81 -30.20 -8.58
C ILE A 21 41.34 -30.98 -9.83
N GLY A 22 41.38 -30.39 -11.03
CA GLY A 22 40.97 -31.05 -12.24
C GLY A 22 41.95 -32.13 -12.71
N GLY A 23 43.25 -31.87 -12.68
CA GLY A 23 44.30 -32.81 -13.05
C GLY A 23 44.57 -33.86 -11.96
N GLY A 24 44.40 -33.48 -10.68
CA GLY A 24 44.61 -34.40 -9.57
C GLY A 24 43.54 -35.48 -9.50
N VAL A 25 42.28 -35.12 -9.68
CA VAL A 25 41.16 -36.10 -9.71
C VAL A 25 41.31 -37.09 -10.87
N TRP A 26 41.65 -36.61 -12.08
CA TRP A 26 41.89 -37.50 -13.23
C TRP A 26 43.12 -38.41 -13.06
N PHE A 27 44.23 -37.89 -12.47
CA PHE A 27 45.43 -38.64 -12.19
C PHE A 27 45.21 -39.68 -11.07
N PHE A 28 44.43 -39.33 -10.04
CA PHE A 28 44.10 -40.22 -8.92
C PHE A 28 43.17 -41.36 -9.36
N MET A 29 42.13 -41.08 -10.18
CA MET A 29 41.21 -42.10 -10.74
C MET A 29 41.99 -43.16 -11.53
N ASN A 30 43.15 -42.84 -12.09
CA ASN A 30 43.90 -43.77 -12.95
C ASN A 30 44.98 -44.60 -12.15
N HIS A 31 45.30 -44.21 -10.89
CA HIS A 31 46.36 -44.84 -10.12
C HIS A 31 45.92 -45.67 -8.89
N HIS A 32 44.70 -45.48 -8.38
CA HIS A 32 44.22 -46.22 -7.20
C HIS A 32 43.00 -47.09 -7.53
N LYS A 33 43.22 -48.17 -8.28
CA LYS A 33 42.17 -49.15 -8.65
C LYS A 33 41.72 -50.07 -7.49
N ASN A 34 42.18 -49.91 -6.27
CA ASN A 34 41.90 -50.89 -5.20
C ASN A 34 41.45 -50.26 -3.87
N ASP A 35 41.12 -48.96 -3.80
CA ASP A 35 40.57 -48.37 -2.59
C ASP A 35 39.04 -48.43 -2.59
N GLU A 36 38.48 -49.34 -1.82
CA GLU A 36 37.04 -49.59 -1.77
C GLU A 36 36.27 -48.37 -1.26
N ASN A 37 36.81 -47.65 -0.28
CA ASN A 37 36.18 -46.44 0.27
C ASN A 37 36.17 -45.29 -0.72
N LEU A 38 37.26 -45.09 -1.46
CA LEU A 38 37.31 -44.07 -2.53
C LEU A 38 36.35 -44.38 -3.67
N THR A 39 36.29 -45.65 -4.12
CA THR A 39 35.33 -46.07 -5.16
C THR A 39 33.87 -45.87 -4.73
N LEU A 40 33.57 -46.12 -3.47
CA LEU A 40 32.22 -45.88 -2.93
C LEU A 40 31.92 -44.37 -2.82
N ALA A 41 32.87 -43.56 -2.40
CA ALA A 41 32.75 -42.12 -2.33
C ALA A 41 32.43 -41.51 -3.72
N GLU A 42 33.21 -41.87 -4.75
CA GLU A 42 32.99 -41.46 -6.15
C GLU A 42 31.62 -41.91 -6.67
N LYS A 43 31.21 -43.14 -6.39
CA LYS A 43 29.90 -43.65 -6.74
C LYS A 43 28.74 -42.86 -6.10
N TYR A 44 28.87 -42.43 -4.85
CA TYR A 44 27.88 -41.60 -4.20
C TYR A 44 27.90 -40.15 -4.71
N MET A 45 29.10 -39.61 -5.07
CA MET A 45 29.25 -38.34 -5.77
C MET A 45 28.47 -38.33 -7.09
N ASP A 46 28.64 -39.38 -7.90
CA ASP A 46 27.96 -39.52 -9.20
C ASP A 46 26.44 -39.65 -9.06
N ARG A 47 25.96 -40.04 -7.90
CA ARG A 47 24.52 -40.13 -7.58
C ARG A 47 23.94 -38.87 -6.92
N GLY A 48 24.78 -37.91 -6.56
CA GLY A 48 24.38 -36.72 -5.81
C GLY A 48 24.08 -36.98 -4.31
N ASP A 49 24.50 -38.16 -3.79
CA ASP A 49 24.36 -38.47 -2.34
C ASP A 49 25.62 -37.96 -1.64
N PHE A 50 25.69 -36.63 -1.49
CA PHE A 50 26.87 -35.93 -1.00
C PHE A 50 27.22 -36.27 0.44
N ASP A 51 26.24 -36.55 1.29
CA ASP A 51 26.45 -36.95 2.67
C ASP A 51 27.20 -38.29 2.76
N LYS A 52 26.74 -39.27 1.97
CA LYS A 52 27.43 -40.56 1.91
C LYS A 52 28.78 -40.45 1.23
N ALA A 53 28.88 -39.65 0.16
CA ALA A 53 30.16 -39.41 -0.50
C ALA A 53 31.18 -38.84 0.51
N LEU A 54 30.81 -37.83 1.29
CA LEU A 54 31.61 -37.22 2.32
C LEU A 54 32.08 -38.25 3.35
N SER A 55 31.18 -39.08 3.87
CA SER A 55 31.47 -40.12 4.86
C SER A 55 32.50 -41.18 4.34
N TYR A 56 32.36 -41.54 3.07
CA TYR A 56 33.30 -42.49 2.43
C TYR A 56 34.65 -41.81 2.08
N TYR A 57 34.65 -40.55 1.66
CA TYR A 57 35.86 -39.78 1.47
C TYR A 57 36.64 -39.60 2.78
N GLU A 58 35.98 -39.39 3.91
CA GLU A 58 36.63 -39.31 5.23
C GLU A 58 37.40 -40.60 5.55
N LYS A 59 36.77 -41.76 5.36
CA LYS A 59 37.42 -43.08 5.52
C LYS A 59 38.56 -43.26 4.53
N ALA A 60 38.41 -42.91 3.29
CA ALA A 60 39.44 -43.00 2.26
C ALA A 60 40.64 -42.08 2.59
N ALA A 61 40.40 -40.90 3.16
CA ALA A 61 41.46 -39.95 3.56
C ALA A 61 42.34 -40.48 4.71
N GLU A 62 41.73 -41.23 5.66
CA GLU A 62 42.48 -41.86 6.78
C GLU A 62 43.46 -42.95 6.28
N GLU A 63 43.11 -43.63 5.18
CA GLU A 63 43.91 -44.74 4.62
C GLU A 63 44.89 -44.28 3.53
N ALA A 64 44.68 -43.06 2.99
CA ALA A 64 45.46 -42.56 1.85
C ALA A 64 46.86 -42.07 2.27
N LYS A 65 47.88 -42.42 1.47
CA LYS A 65 49.25 -41.87 1.66
C LYS A 65 49.34 -40.39 1.33
N ASP A 66 48.52 -39.93 0.38
CA ASP A 66 48.35 -38.52 0.02
C ASP A 66 46.87 -38.21 -0.12
N PRO A 67 46.25 -37.61 0.94
CA PRO A 67 44.85 -37.31 0.95
C PRO A 67 44.47 -35.96 0.25
N THR A 68 45.41 -35.30 -0.42
CA THR A 68 45.23 -33.94 -0.95
C THR A 68 44.00 -33.83 -1.88
N ALA A 69 43.86 -34.77 -2.83
CA ALA A 69 42.73 -34.78 -3.78
C ALA A 69 41.39 -35.13 -3.07
N ILE A 70 41.47 -36.07 -2.11
CA ILE A 70 40.29 -36.47 -1.31
C ILE A 70 39.82 -35.30 -0.47
N ASN A 71 40.71 -34.60 0.21
CA ASN A 71 40.39 -33.41 1.00
C ASN A 71 39.80 -32.29 0.14
N ALA A 72 40.28 -32.13 -1.11
CA ALA A 72 39.71 -31.17 -2.01
C ALA A 72 38.26 -31.53 -2.42
N ALA A 73 37.97 -32.81 -2.64
CA ALA A 73 36.62 -33.31 -2.93
C ALA A 73 35.68 -33.12 -1.72
N MET A 74 36.17 -33.45 -0.50
CA MET A 74 35.45 -33.22 0.75
C MET A 74 35.11 -31.73 0.96
N GLN A 75 36.09 -30.86 0.69
CA GLN A 75 35.85 -29.41 0.81
C GLN A 75 34.81 -28.90 -0.20
N LEU A 76 34.83 -29.45 -1.42
CA LEU A 76 33.83 -29.13 -2.44
C LEU A 76 32.42 -29.49 -1.97
N ILE A 77 32.25 -30.69 -1.38
CA ILE A 77 30.96 -31.13 -0.83
C ILE A 77 30.52 -30.20 0.32
N ARG A 78 31.42 -29.92 1.27
CA ARG A 78 31.09 -29.05 2.41
C ARG A 78 30.72 -27.63 1.98
N ASP A 79 31.43 -27.09 0.99
CA ASP A 79 31.10 -25.77 0.44
C ASP A 79 29.73 -25.75 -0.24
N TYR A 80 29.35 -26.86 -0.89
CA TYR A 80 28.02 -27.04 -1.46
C TYR A 80 26.93 -27.12 -0.38
N GLN A 81 27.16 -27.93 0.66
CA GLN A 81 26.23 -28.03 1.80
C GLN A 81 26.07 -26.69 2.54
N ASN A 82 27.14 -25.93 2.72
CA ASN A 82 27.05 -24.57 3.26
C ASN A 82 26.21 -23.65 2.38
N ALA A 83 26.24 -23.82 1.06
CA ALA A 83 25.40 -23.05 0.17
C ALA A 83 23.93 -23.50 0.21
N GLU A 84 23.67 -24.79 0.43
CA GLU A 84 22.31 -25.29 0.74
C GLU A 84 21.80 -24.69 2.02
N ASP A 85 22.59 -24.64 3.09
CA ASP A 85 22.23 -24.01 4.36
C ASP A 85 21.88 -22.53 4.18
N TYR A 86 22.60 -21.79 3.34
CA TYR A 86 22.27 -20.41 3.01
C TYR A 86 20.89 -20.29 2.33
N VAL A 87 20.57 -21.22 1.38
CA VAL A 87 19.26 -21.22 0.71
C VAL A 87 18.15 -21.53 1.71
N ASP A 88 18.34 -22.51 2.58
CA ASP A 88 17.36 -22.95 3.56
C ASP A 88 17.10 -21.88 4.65
N ASN A 89 18.09 -21.02 4.92
CA ASN A 89 17.96 -19.86 5.80
C ASN A 89 17.57 -18.55 5.08
N GLU A 90 17.12 -18.64 3.82
CA GLU A 90 16.69 -17.50 2.99
C GLU A 90 17.79 -16.44 2.75
N GLN A 91 19.06 -16.82 2.96
CA GLN A 91 20.23 -15.99 2.71
C GLN A 91 20.66 -16.09 1.24
N TYR A 92 19.75 -15.71 0.34
CA TYR A 92 19.92 -15.96 -1.10
C TYR A 92 21.12 -15.23 -1.72
N THR A 93 21.47 -14.07 -1.23
CA THR A 93 22.62 -13.29 -1.71
C THR A 93 23.92 -14.03 -1.45
N GLU A 94 24.09 -14.57 -0.23
CA GLU A 94 25.23 -15.35 0.21
C GLU A 94 25.27 -16.70 -0.52
N ALA A 95 24.13 -17.37 -0.66
CA ALA A 95 23.97 -18.62 -1.41
C ALA A 95 24.43 -18.45 -2.86
N ILE A 96 23.93 -17.45 -3.57
CA ILE A 96 24.27 -17.16 -4.98
C ILE A 96 25.75 -16.85 -5.12
N ALA A 97 26.34 -16.08 -4.20
CA ALA A 97 27.76 -15.77 -4.23
C ALA A 97 28.62 -17.02 -4.03
N ALA A 98 28.28 -17.86 -3.04
CA ALA A 98 28.98 -19.12 -2.73
C ALA A 98 28.87 -20.10 -3.91
N LEU A 99 27.66 -20.30 -4.46
CA LEU A 99 27.40 -21.20 -5.58
C LEU A 99 28.14 -20.79 -6.86
N LYS A 100 28.21 -19.49 -7.17
CA LYS A 100 28.98 -18.99 -8.31
C LYS A 100 30.48 -19.29 -8.14
N GLN A 101 31.03 -19.06 -6.95
CA GLN A 101 32.43 -19.40 -6.68
C GLN A 101 32.67 -20.92 -6.75
N LEU A 102 31.73 -21.71 -6.25
CA LEU A 102 31.81 -23.17 -6.28
C LEU A 102 31.73 -23.70 -7.72
N ARG A 103 30.81 -23.20 -8.52
CA ARG A 103 30.66 -23.52 -9.94
C ARG A 103 31.97 -23.29 -10.73
N ASP A 104 32.62 -22.16 -10.48
CA ASP A 104 33.85 -21.78 -11.17
C ASP A 104 35.04 -22.69 -10.80
N ARG A 105 34.94 -23.43 -9.69
CA ARG A 105 35.94 -24.42 -9.23
C ARG A 105 35.72 -25.80 -9.85
N VAL A 106 34.49 -26.12 -10.30
CA VAL A 106 34.17 -27.41 -10.91
C VAL A 106 34.44 -27.34 -12.41
N THR A 107 35.45 -28.06 -12.87
CA THR A 107 35.89 -28.04 -14.28
C THR A 107 35.08 -28.96 -15.16
N ASP A 108 34.59 -30.09 -14.63
CA ASP A 108 33.74 -31.05 -15.33
C ASP A 108 32.28 -30.61 -15.25
N LYS A 109 31.79 -30.02 -16.35
CA LYS A 109 30.42 -29.51 -16.49
C LYS A 109 29.37 -30.62 -16.63
N ASP A 110 29.79 -31.82 -16.93
CA ASP A 110 28.89 -32.97 -17.06
C ASP A 110 28.72 -33.71 -15.72
N SER A 111 29.52 -33.39 -14.71
CA SER A 111 29.46 -34.00 -13.38
C SER A 111 28.13 -33.69 -12.68
N THR A 112 27.71 -34.63 -11.82
CA THR A 112 26.53 -34.47 -10.97
C THR A 112 26.67 -33.26 -10.05
N MET A 113 27.88 -33.04 -9.47
CA MET A 113 28.14 -31.87 -8.64
C MET A 113 27.92 -30.55 -9.38
N TYR A 114 28.40 -30.43 -10.64
CA TYR A 114 28.19 -29.21 -11.43
C TYR A 114 26.69 -28.96 -11.65
N LYS A 115 25.95 -30.01 -12.02
CA LYS A 115 24.48 -29.93 -12.23
C LYS A 115 23.75 -29.54 -10.95
N SER A 116 24.11 -30.15 -9.82
CA SER A 116 23.53 -29.81 -8.51
C SER A 116 23.79 -28.34 -8.12
N ILE A 117 24.99 -27.82 -8.42
CA ILE A 117 25.32 -26.41 -8.19
C ILE A 117 24.46 -25.50 -9.07
N GLU A 118 24.31 -25.81 -10.35
CA GLU A 118 23.49 -25.01 -11.29
C GLU A 118 22.00 -25.03 -10.88
N ASP A 119 21.48 -26.18 -10.49
CA ASP A 119 20.10 -26.34 -10.04
C ASP A 119 19.85 -25.54 -8.76
N LEU A 120 20.75 -25.64 -7.80
CA LEU A 120 20.64 -24.88 -6.53
C LEU A 120 20.83 -23.37 -6.76
N LEU A 121 21.72 -22.97 -7.67
CA LEU A 121 21.92 -21.58 -8.04
C LEU A 121 20.65 -21.00 -8.71
N SER A 122 20.04 -21.75 -9.62
CA SER A 122 18.77 -21.36 -10.25
C SER A 122 17.65 -21.22 -9.21
N LYS A 123 17.53 -22.18 -8.28
CA LYS A 123 16.59 -22.15 -7.18
C LYS A 123 16.80 -20.92 -6.29
N ALA A 124 18.03 -20.64 -5.90
CA ALA A 124 18.36 -19.48 -5.05
C ALA A 124 18.06 -18.15 -5.75
N GLN A 125 18.34 -18.04 -7.05
CA GLN A 125 18.03 -16.84 -7.84
C GLN A 125 16.52 -16.61 -7.98
N SER A 126 15.76 -17.67 -8.24
CA SER A 126 14.30 -17.60 -8.31
C SER A 126 13.72 -17.18 -6.95
N ALA A 127 14.13 -17.83 -5.88
CA ALA A 127 13.66 -17.52 -4.53
C ALA A 127 14.01 -16.09 -4.10
N GLN A 128 15.19 -15.57 -4.48
CA GLN A 128 15.57 -14.17 -4.26
C GLN A 128 14.63 -13.21 -4.99
N SER A 129 14.33 -13.49 -6.26
CA SER A 129 13.42 -12.68 -7.07
C SER A 129 11.99 -12.70 -6.49
N ASP A 130 11.51 -13.90 -6.09
CA ASP A 130 10.18 -14.04 -5.50
C ASP A 130 10.05 -13.31 -4.17
N SER A 131 11.10 -13.36 -3.33
CA SER A 131 11.15 -12.63 -2.06
C SER A 131 11.16 -11.10 -2.27
N ALA A 132 11.93 -10.63 -3.25
CA ALA A 132 11.96 -9.21 -3.60
C ALA A 132 10.60 -8.74 -4.13
N PHE A 133 9.98 -9.51 -5.02
CA PHE A 133 8.64 -9.23 -5.52
C PHE A 133 7.60 -9.17 -4.38
N ALA A 134 7.61 -10.15 -3.48
CA ALA A 134 6.69 -10.19 -2.35
C ALA A 134 6.83 -8.95 -1.44
N SER A 135 8.08 -8.54 -1.14
CA SER A 135 8.37 -7.33 -0.36
C SER A 135 7.88 -6.06 -1.06
N ASP A 136 8.11 -5.96 -2.38
CA ASP A 136 7.68 -4.81 -3.17
C ASP A 136 6.16 -4.70 -3.29
N LEU A 137 5.48 -5.85 -3.40
CA LEU A 137 4.01 -5.90 -3.42
C LEU A 137 3.41 -5.55 -2.05
N GLU A 138 4.02 -6.03 -0.96
CA GLU A 138 3.63 -5.68 0.42
C GLU A 138 3.80 -4.18 0.68
N GLU A 139 4.91 -3.58 0.21
CA GLU A 139 5.13 -2.13 0.30
C GLU A 139 4.06 -1.34 -0.46
N ALA A 140 3.70 -1.79 -1.67
CA ALA A 140 2.63 -1.18 -2.46
C ALA A 140 1.27 -1.27 -1.74
N GLN A 141 0.98 -2.41 -1.11
CA GLN A 141 -0.21 -2.58 -0.29
C GLN A 141 -0.21 -1.65 0.93
N GLY A 142 0.91 -1.52 1.63
CA GLY A 142 1.06 -0.60 2.75
C GLY A 142 0.80 0.85 2.35
N TYR A 143 1.27 1.27 1.16
CA TYR A 143 0.95 2.59 0.63
C TYR A 143 -0.55 2.78 0.36
N LEU A 144 -1.26 1.74 -0.11
CA LEU A 144 -2.71 1.80 -0.30
C LEU A 144 -3.46 1.93 1.04
N GLU A 145 -3.04 1.18 2.05
CA GLU A 145 -3.63 1.22 3.39
C GLU A 145 -3.40 2.58 4.10
N ASP A 146 -2.27 3.22 3.80
CA ASP A 146 -1.92 4.56 4.29
C ASP A 146 -2.49 5.72 3.44
N ASP A 147 -3.32 5.43 2.43
CA ASP A 147 -3.89 6.41 1.49
C ASP A 147 -2.84 7.17 0.66
N LYS A 148 -1.63 6.61 0.52
CA LYS A 148 -0.52 7.16 -0.27
C LYS A 148 -0.61 6.70 -1.72
N LEU A 149 -1.69 7.08 -2.41
CA LEU A 149 -2.05 6.53 -3.72
C LEU A 149 -1.00 6.76 -4.82
N ASP A 150 -0.28 7.87 -4.79
CA ASP A 150 0.79 8.16 -5.76
C ASP A 150 2.02 7.28 -5.53
N ALA A 151 2.38 7.01 -4.26
CA ALA A 151 3.48 6.11 -3.92
C ALA A 151 3.13 4.66 -4.32
N ALA A 152 1.91 4.21 -4.03
CA ALA A 152 1.40 2.91 -4.48
C ALA A 152 1.46 2.78 -6.01
N SER A 153 1.03 3.83 -6.74
CA SER A 153 1.09 3.87 -8.20
C SER A 153 2.52 3.69 -8.70
N GLY A 154 3.47 4.48 -8.19
CA GLY A 154 4.87 4.42 -8.60
C GLY A 154 5.50 3.04 -8.34
N LYS A 155 5.18 2.42 -7.20
CA LYS A 155 5.68 1.08 -6.87
C LYS A 155 5.11 0.01 -7.81
N LEU A 156 3.79 0.03 -8.05
CA LEU A 156 3.12 -0.92 -8.97
C LEU A 156 3.56 -0.74 -10.42
N ASP A 157 3.79 0.49 -10.87
CA ASP A 157 4.31 0.77 -12.21
C ASP A 157 5.75 0.26 -12.39
N SER A 158 6.56 0.32 -11.32
CA SER A 158 7.90 -0.27 -11.30
C SER A 158 7.84 -1.79 -11.41
N LEU A 159 6.95 -2.45 -10.66
CA LEU A 159 6.74 -3.90 -10.74
C LEU A 159 6.23 -4.33 -12.12
N GLU A 160 5.29 -3.59 -12.71
CA GLU A 160 4.75 -3.93 -14.04
C GLU A 160 5.82 -3.91 -15.14
N GLN A 161 6.84 -3.06 -15.01
CA GLN A 161 7.96 -2.97 -15.96
C GLN A 161 8.97 -4.11 -15.83
N ASP A 162 8.90 -4.89 -14.74
CA ASP A 162 9.81 -6.03 -14.58
C ASP A 162 9.44 -7.17 -15.53
N SER A 163 10.30 -7.39 -16.52
CA SER A 163 10.12 -8.43 -17.52
C SER A 163 10.32 -9.84 -16.95
N SER A 164 10.90 -9.98 -15.76
CA SER A 164 11.20 -11.27 -15.12
C SER A 164 10.01 -11.87 -14.38
N LEU A 165 8.92 -11.10 -14.17
CA LEU A 165 7.75 -11.56 -13.46
C LEU A 165 7.06 -12.73 -14.15
N THR A 166 6.63 -13.70 -13.34
CA THR A 166 5.76 -14.79 -13.78
C THR A 166 4.35 -14.29 -14.12
N ASP A 167 3.57 -15.08 -14.84
CA ASP A 167 2.18 -14.73 -15.16
C ASP A 167 1.33 -14.54 -13.88
N GLU A 168 1.59 -15.34 -12.84
CA GLU A 168 0.90 -15.21 -11.54
C GLU A 168 1.27 -13.90 -10.83
N GLN A 169 2.55 -13.53 -10.81
CA GLN A 169 3.02 -12.27 -10.26
C GLN A 169 2.45 -11.06 -11.00
N ARG A 170 2.39 -11.12 -12.34
CA ARG A 170 1.74 -10.08 -13.18
C ARG A 170 0.28 -9.90 -12.82
N LYS A 171 -0.45 -11.00 -12.61
CA LYS A 171 -1.84 -10.96 -12.19
C LYS A 171 -1.99 -10.32 -10.80
N GLN A 172 -1.09 -10.61 -9.85
CA GLN A 172 -1.10 -9.97 -8.53
C GLN A 172 -0.89 -8.46 -8.62
N VAL A 173 0.01 -8.00 -9.50
CA VAL A 173 0.22 -6.57 -9.78
C VAL A 173 -1.05 -5.95 -10.39
N GLU A 174 -1.67 -6.61 -11.36
CA GLU A 174 -2.93 -6.17 -11.99
C GLU A 174 -4.06 -6.04 -10.95
N ASP A 175 -4.25 -7.06 -10.11
CA ASP A 175 -5.26 -7.04 -9.04
C ASP A 175 -5.02 -5.89 -8.06
N MET A 176 -3.75 -5.60 -7.73
CA MET A 176 -3.40 -4.48 -6.86
C MET A 176 -3.63 -3.12 -7.55
N LYS A 177 -3.35 -3.00 -8.86
CA LYS A 177 -3.66 -1.81 -9.67
C LYS A 177 -5.17 -1.54 -9.75
N ASN A 178 -5.99 -2.58 -9.83
CA ASN A 178 -7.45 -2.44 -9.78
C ASN A 178 -7.93 -1.91 -8.42
N LYS A 179 -7.33 -2.36 -7.31
CA LYS A 179 -7.60 -1.79 -5.98
C LYS A 179 -7.17 -0.33 -5.89
N LEU A 180 -5.99 0.01 -6.41
CA LEU A 180 -5.51 1.39 -6.47
C LEU A 180 -6.46 2.28 -7.27
N GLN A 181 -6.94 1.82 -8.42
CA GLN A 181 -7.90 2.59 -9.22
C GLN A 181 -9.20 2.83 -8.45
N SER A 182 -9.73 1.81 -7.80
CA SER A 182 -10.95 1.94 -6.97
C SER A 182 -10.75 2.92 -5.80
N ALA A 183 -9.56 2.93 -5.18
CA ALA A 183 -9.23 3.89 -4.12
C ALA A 183 -9.15 5.33 -4.68
N LYS A 184 -8.51 5.53 -5.84
CA LYS A 184 -8.44 6.83 -6.52
C LYS A 184 -9.83 7.36 -6.88
N ASP A 185 -10.68 6.49 -7.44
CA ASP A 185 -12.06 6.87 -7.81
C ASP A 185 -12.87 7.28 -6.57
N SER A 186 -12.70 6.53 -5.45
CA SER A 186 -13.36 6.85 -4.19
C SER A 186 -12.87 8.17 -3.60
N ALA A 187 -11.57 8.42 -3.61
CA ALA A 187 -10.97 9.68 -3.14
C ALA A 187 -11.43 10.88 -3.98
N GLN A 188 -11.47 10.72 -5.30
CA GLN A 188 -11.97 11.74 -6.20
C GLN A 188 -13.46 12.04 -5.94
N GLN A 189 -14.29 11.00 -5.78
CA GLN A 189 -15.72 11.18 -5.49
C GLN A 189 -15.93 11.88 -4.14
N GLN A 190 -15.14 11.56 -3.13
CA GLN A 190 -15.19 12.26 -1.83
C GLN A 190 -14.84 13.74 -2.02
N GLN A 191 -13.76 14.04 -2.73
CA GLN A 191 -13.34 15.42 -3.00
C GLN A 191 -14.42 16.22 -3.77
N GLU A 192 -15.04 15.61 -4.81
CA GLU A 192 -16.13 16.23 -5.55
C GLU A 192 -17.36 16.49 -4.68
N ASN A 193 -17.68 15.56 -3.78
CA ASN A 193 -18.79 15.72 -2.84
C ASN A 193 -18.52 16.85 -1.84
N GLU A 194 -17.31 16.93 -1.26
CA GLU A 194 -16.94 18.01 -0.35
C GLU A 194 -16.91 19.37 -1.05
N GLN A 195 -16.46 19.41 -2.31
CA GLN A 195 -16.50 20.63 -3.10
C GLN A 195 -17.94 21.09 -3.33
N LYS A 196 -18.84 20.22 -3.81
CA LYS A 196 -20.26 20.54 -3.99
C LYS A 196 -20.92 21.02 -2.70
N LYS A 197 -20.57 20.41 -1.59
CA LYS A 197 -21.05 20.79 -0.28
C LYS A 197 -20.57 22.20 0.12
N SER A 198 -19.31 22.50 -0.12
CA SER A 198 -18.73 23.82 0.11
C SER A 198 -19.36 24.89 -0.80
N GLU A 199 -19.57 24.59 -2.08
CA GLU A 199 -20.20 25.47 -3.04
C GLU A 199 -21.65 25.80 -2.60
N ARG A 200 -22.45 24.79 -2.25
CA ARG A 200 -23.84 25.01 -1.80
C ARG A 200 -23.94 25.79 -0.50
N ARG A 201 -23.02 25.52 0.44
CA ARG A 201 -22.91 26.32 1.66
C ARG A 201 -22.62 27.79 1.38
N GLN A 202 -21.74 28.07 0.42
CA GLN A 202 -21.43 29.44 0.00
C GLN A 202 -22.62 30.12 -0.68
N GLU A 203 -23.37 29.40 -1.52
CA GLU A 203 -24.61 29.88 -2.14
C GLU A 203 -25.61 30.29 -1.06
N PHE A 204 -25.93 29.42 -0.10
CA PHE A 204 -26.82 29.74 1.01
C PHE A 204 -26.36 30.95 1.83
N SER A 205 -25.04 31.04 2.12
CA SER A 205 -24.49 32.21 2.79
C SER A 205 -24.72 33.50 2.01
N SER A 206 -24.57 33.48 0.69
CA SER A 206 -24.78 34.63 -0.18
C SER A 206 -26.27 35.01 -0.24
N GLU A 207 -27.17 34.04 -0.33
CA GLU A 207 -28.61 34.26 -0.30
C GLU A 207 -29.05 34.88 1.07
N MET A 208 -28.49 34.40 2.17
CA MET A 208 -28.74 34.98 3.50
C MET A 208 -28.25 36.42 3.60
N ASP A 209 -27.06 36.74 3.06
CA ASP A 209 -26.52 38.09 3.01
C ASP A 209 -27.42 39.03 2.17
N GLU A 210 -27.99 38.55 1.08
CA GLU A 210 -28.95 39.32 0.24
C GLU A 210 -30.23 39.59 1.04
N LEU A 211 -30.81 38.60 1.73
CA LEU A 211 -31.98 38.76 2.55
C LEU A 211 -31.72 39.72 3.73
N GLU A 212 -30.53 39.67 4.36
CA GLU A 212 -30.17 40.63 5.38
C GLU A 212 -30.12 42.08 4.88
N ASN A 213 -29.58 42.29 3.67
CA ASN A 213 -29.56 43.60 3.05
C ASN A 213 -30.96 44.10 2.74
N ASP A 214 -31.90 43.22 2.38
CA ASP A 214 -33.31 43.57 2.16
C ASP A 214 -34.02 43.86 3.50
N ASP A 215 -33.71 43.11 4.57
CA ASP A 215 -34.23 43.38 5.93
C ASP A 215 -33.87 44.79 6.42
N LEU A 216 -32.69 45.29 6.08
CA LEU A 216 -32.27 46.64 6.44
C LEU A 216 -33.22 47.72 5.85
N LYS A 217 -33.89 47.43 4.77
CA LYS A 217 -34.84 48.36 4.12
C LYS A 217 -36.16 48.50 4.88
N ILE A 218 -36.52 47.51 5.71
CA ILE A 218 -37.74 47.53 6.53
C ILE A 218 -37.80 48.77 7.41
N SER A 219 -36.64 49.17 7.98
CA SER A 219 -36.53 50.38 8.80
C SER A 219 -36.85 51.70 8.08
N SER A 220 -36.93 51.67 6.77
CA SER A 220 -37.30 52.82 5.90
C SER A 220 -38.75 52.85 5.48
N ALA A 221 -39.61 51.98 6.02
CA ALA A 221 -41.03 51.92 5.77
C ALA A 221 -41.72 53.27 6.09
N ALA A 222 -42.63 53.68 5.23
CA ALA A 222 -43.28 55.00 5.38
C ALA A 222 -44.32 55.07 6.49
N ASN A 223 -44.90 53.91 6.85
CA ASN A 223 -45.93 53.75 7.89
C ASN A 223 -45.98 52.30 8.39
N ALA A 224 -46.78 52.02 9.40
CA ALA A 224 -46.88 50.70 10.03
C ALA A 224 -47.46 49.62 9.08
N GLU A 225 -48.26 49.97 8.10
CA GLU A 225 -48.83 49.03 7.10
C GLU A 225 -47.73 48.60 6.12
N ASP A 226 -46.93 49.57 5.64
CA ASP A 226 -45.80 49.29 4.77
C ASP A 226 -44.73 48.45 5.53
N GLU A 227 -44.44 48.76 6.79
CA GLU A 227 -43.52 47.98 7.66
C GLU A 227 -44.01 46.55 7.83
N LEU A 228 -45.31 46.35 8.10
CA LEU A 228 -45.95 45.04 8.19
C LEU A 228 -45.81 44.26 6.86
N ALA A 229 -46.09 44.87 5.74
CA ALA A 229 -46.00 44.24 4.44
C ALA A 229 -44.54 43.79 4.12
N MET A 230 -43.58 44.67 4.39
CA MET A 230 -42.15 44.36 4.20
C MET A 230 -41.66 43.26 5.14
N THR A 231 -42.06 43.29 6.43
CA THR A 231 -41.69 42.28 7.40
C THR A 231 -42.30 40.90 7.06
N ALA A 232 -43.57 40.88 6.64
CA ALA A 232 -44.21 39.64 6.21
C ALA A 232 -43.53 39.04 4.98
N SER A 233 -43.21 39.87 3.99
CA SER A 233 -42.46 39.43 2.80
C SER A 233 -41.06 38.90 3.14
N SER A 234 -40.36 39.59 4.02
CA SER A 234 -39.03 39.10 4.48
C SER A 234 -39.18 37.78 5.21
N PHE A 235 -40.14 37.59 6.10
CA PHE A 235 -40.40 36.30 6.72
C PHE A 235 -40.60 35.17 5.70
N GLU A 236 -41.44 35.41 4.67
CA GLU A 236 -41.72 34.44 3.61
C GLU A 236 -40.44 34.04 2.87
N GLN A 237 -39.56 34.99 2.54
CA GLN A 237 -38.29 34.74 1.89
C GLN A 237 -37.31 33.90 2.77
N TRP A 238 -37.22 34.24 4.07
CA TRP A 238 -36.42 33.43 5.02
C TRP A 238 -37.00 32.02 5.22
N ASP A 239 -38.32 31.84 5.20
CA ASP A 239 -38.99 30.55 5.35
C ASP A 239 -38.81 29.67 4.08
N GLU A 240 -38.80 30.31 2.91
CA GLU A 240 -38.46 29.63 1.64
C GLU A 240 -37.00 29.15 1.64
N LEU A 241 -36.07 30.03 1.99
CA LEU A 241 -34.65 29.66 2.13
C LEU A 241 -34.45 28.54 3.16
N LEU A 242 -35.13 28.61 4.29
CA LEU A 242 -35.10 27.54 5.30
C LEU A 242 -35.55 26.19 4.73
N SER A 243 -36.62 26.20 3.93
CA SER A 243 -37.15 24.99 3.26
C SER A 243 -36.10 24.40 2.31
N GLU A 244 -35.46 25.23 1.48
CA GLU A 244 -34.42 24.79 0.56
C GLU A 244 -33.20 24.20 1.32
N MET A 245 -32.82 24.80 2.46
CA MET A 245 -31.75 24.28 3.30
C MET A 245 -32.08 22.90 3.88
N TYR A 246 -33.35 22.67 4.28
CA TYR A 246 -33.80 21.35 4.73
C TYR A 246 -33.85 20.33 3.61
N ASP A 247 -34.30 20.71 2.44
CA ASP A 247 -34.30 19.84 1.23
C ASP A 247 -32.87 19.41 0.88
N TYR A 248 -31.91 20.31 0.97
CA TYR A 248 -30.50 19.99 0.77
C TYR A 248 -29.97 19.03 1.84
N LEU A 249 -30.28 19.30 3.13
CA LEU A 249 -29.84 18.43 4.22
C LEU A 249 -30.41 17.01 4.15
N ALA A 250 -31.64 16.87 3.61
CA ALA A 250 -32.22 15.55 3.33
C ALA A 250 -31.40 14.71 2.33
N GLY A 251 -30.66 15.36 1.45
CA GLY A 251 -29.81 14.70 0.47
C GLY A 251 -28.38 14.39 0.96
N VAL A 252 -27.90 15.07 2.00
CA VAL A 252 -26.50 14.97 2.45
C VAL A 252 -26.33 14.32 3.83
N LEU A 253 -27.33 14.35 4.69
CA LEU A 253 -27.32 13.69 6.00
C LEU A 253 -27.60 12.19 5.85
N ASN A 254 -27.00 11.38 6.71
CA ASN A 254 -27.43 9.99 6.83
C ASN A 254 -28.82 9.86 7.45
N ALA A 255 -29.47 8.71 7.32
CA ALA A 255 -30.85 8.49 7.75
C ALA A 255 -31.09 8.81 9.24
N ASP A 256 -30.15 8.48 10.12
CA ASP A 256 -30.31 8.72 11.57
C ASP A 256 -30.15 10.22 11.90
N GLN A 257 -29.21 10.88 11.25
CA GLN A 257 -28.98 12.33 11.40
C GLN A 257 -30.20 13.10 10.87
N TYR A 258 -30.72 12.72 9.72
CA TYR A 258 -31.89 13.37 9.13
C TYR A 258 -33.14 13.17 9.98
N ALA A 259 -33.39 11.95 10.47
CA ALA A 259 -34.54 11.69 11.35
C ALA A 259 -34.48 12.51 12.65
N SER A 260 -33.29 12.65 13.24
CA SER A 260 -33.07 13.50 14.40
C SER A 260 -33.35 14.97 14.10
N GLU A 261 -32.90 15.46 12.96
CA GLU A 261 -33.10 16.85 12.55
C GLU A 261 -34.57 17.13 12.16
N GLU A 262 -35.28 16.18 11.56
CA GLU A 262 -36.71 16.28 11.30
C GLU A 262 -37.54 16.44 12.59
N GLU A 263 -37.19 15.71 13.65
CA GLU A 263 -37.86 15.85 14.96
C GLU A 263 -37.53 17.20 15.61
N ASN A 264 -36.26 17.65 15.53
CA ASN A 264 -35.85 18.97 15.95
C ASN A 264 -36.58 20.07 15.19
N TYR A 265 -36.83 19.89 13.89
CA TYR A 265 -37.60 20.86 13.10
C TYR A 265 -39.04 20.98 13.56
N LYS A 266 -39.72 19.86 13.82
CA LYS A 266 -41.12 19.87 14.31
C LYS A 266 -41.24 20.63 15.65
N GLN A 267 -40.32 20.38 16.56
CA GLN A 267 -40.27 21.09 17.83
C GLN A 267 -39.99 22.58 17.62
N TRP A 268 -39.03 22.93 16.78
CA TRP A 268 -38.64 24.27 16.44
C TRP A 268 -39.82 25.08 15.82
N VAL A 269 -40.60 24.47 14.89
CA VAL A 269 -41.79 25.10 14.31
C VAL A 269 -42.81 25.43 15.41
N ALA A 270 -43.07 24.50 16.33
CA ALA A 270 -44.00 24.75 17.45
C ALA A 270 -43.52 25.88 18.36
N GLU A 271 -42.24 25.95 18.65
CA GLU A 271 -41.63 27.03 19.44
C GLU A 271 -41.72 28.39 18.73
N ARG A 272 -41.44 28.43 17.40
CA ARG A 272 -41.57 29.63 16.57
C ARG A 272 -43.01 30.19 16.61
N ASP A 273 -43.94 29.30 16.35
CA ASP A 273 -45.38 29.75 16.22
C ASP A 273 -45.94 30.16 17.58
N SER A 274 -45.62 29.46 18.66
CA SER A 274 -46.00 29.87 20.02
C SER A 274 -45.32 31.19 20.45
N GLY A 275 -44.08 31.41 20.10
CA GLY A 275 -43.36 32.66 20.35
C GLY A 275 -44.00 33.85 19.57
N ALA A 276 -44.41 33.63 18.36
CA ALA A 276 -45.11 34.63 17.53
C ALA A 276 -46.47 35.02 18.11
N GLU A 277 -47.25 34.04 18.61
CA GLU A 277 -48.52 34.28 19.31
C GLU A 277 -48.30 35.09 20.57
N ASN A 278 -47.28 34.77 21.39
CA ASN A 278 -46.94 35.52 22.59
C ASN A 278 -46.57 36.96 22.26
N ALA A 279 -45.71 37.18 21.24
CA ALA A 279 -45.34 38.53 20.82
C ALA A 279 -46.55 39.36 20.38
N ALA A 280 -47.50 38.76 19.64
CA ALA A 280 -48.75 39.41 19.23
C ALA A 280 -49.64 39.77 20.42
N SER A 281 -49.57 39.04 21.52
CA SER A 281 -50.43 39.27 22.70
C SER A 281 -50.05 40.50 23.52
N GLU A 282 -48.87 41.09 23.32
CA GLU A 282 -48.35 42.23 24.06
C GLU A 282 -48.98 43.60 23.66
N THR A 283 -49.75 43.62 22.58
CA THR A 283 -50.40 44.86 22.06
C THR A 283 -51.88 44.62 21.76
N GLU A 284 -52.67 45.70 21.75
CA GLU A 284 -54.09 45.65 21.41
C GLU A 284 -54.36 46.02 19.94
N ASP A 285 -53.48 46.79 19.32
CA ASP A 285 -53.64 47.23 17.92
C ASP A 285 -53.43 46.09 16.95
N SER A 286 -54.32 45.96 15.96
CA SER A 286 -54.34 44.82 15.01
C SER A 286 -53.12 44.80 14.11
N THR A 287 -52.65 45.96 13.62
CA THR A 287 -51.50 46.06 12.76
C THR A 287 -50.20 45.73 13.55
N GLN A 288 -50.14 46.27 14.77
CA GLN A 288 -48.99 45.98 15.66
C GLN A 288 -48.93 44.50 16.11
N LYS A 289 -50.10 43.85 16.31
CA LYS A 289 -50.15 42.41 16.60
C LYS A 289 -49.52 41.59 15.47
N GLN A 290 -49.92 41.88 14.22
CA GLN A 290 -49.40 41.21 13.06
C GLN A 290 -47.91 41.50 12.86
N LEU A 291 -47.49 42.74 13.00
CA LEU A 291 -46.11 43.15 12.88
C LEU A 291 -45.23 42.42 13.93
N ALA A 292 -45.63 42.37 15.20
CA ALA A 292 -44.93 41.67 16.27
C ALA A 292 -44.81 40.16 15.96
N SER A 293 -45.89 39.54 15.48
CA SER A 293 -45.89 38.13 15.07
C SER A 293 -44.92 37.84 13.92
N TYR A 294 -44.97 38.63 12.86
CA TYR A 294 -44.09 38.43 11.72
C TYR A 294 -42.62 38.75 12.04
N SER A 295 -42.34 39.78 12.82
CA SER A 295 -40.98 40.12 13.28
C SER A 295 -40.40 39.02 14.10
N PHE A 296 -41.17 38.39 15.00
CA PHE A 296 -40.71 37.22 15.75
C PHE A 296 -40.42 36.04 14.80
N LYS A 297 -41.37 35.69 13.92
CA LYS A 297 -41.18 34.58 12.95
C LYS A 297 -39.95 34.79 12.09
N GLN A 298 -39.77 35.98 11.52
CA GLN A 298 -38.62 36.33 10.68
C GLN A 298 -37.31 36.14 11.46
N SER A 299 -37.17 36.74 12.63
CA SER A 299 -35.92 36.65 13.41
C SER A 299 -35.61 35.22 13.86
N TYR A 300 -36.65 34.46 14.22
CA TYR A 300 -36.51 33.07 14.65
C TYR A 300 -36.13 32.12 13.49
N THR A 301 -36.73 32.36 12.28
CA THR A 301 -36.41 31.62 11.06
C THR A 301 -35.00 31.94 10.58
N LYS A 302 -34.62 33.20 10.56
CA LYS A 302 -33.27 33.65 10.27
C LYS A 302 -32.23 32.96 11.15
N ALA A 303 -32.43 32.94 12.46
CA ALA A 303 -31.52 32.26 13.40
C ALA A 303 -31.43 30.76 13.12
N ARG A 304 -32.49 30.13 12.64
CA ARG A 304 -32.48 28.72 12.25
C ARG A 304 -31.66 28.49 10.98
N CYS A 305 -31.76 29.35 9.96
CA CYS A 305 -30.95 29.28 8.77
C CYS A 305 -29.46 29.33 9.10
N TYR A 306 -29.01 30.24 9.98
CA TYR A 306 -27.62 30.27 10.43
C TYR A 306 -27.19 28.97 11.10
N LYS A 307 -28.04 28.40 11.96
CA LYS A 307 -27.75 27.14 12.62
C LYS A 307 -27.60 25.99 11.63
N LEU A 308 -28.46 25.94 10.59
CA LEU A 308 -28.36 24.92 9.54
C LEU A 308 -27.10 25.10 8.68
N LEU A 309 -26.71 26.34 8.38
CA LEU A 309 -25.49 26.65 7.63
C LEU A 309 -24.24 26.12 8.35
N ASP A 310 -24.21 26.17 9.69
CA ASP A 310 -23.13 25.62 10.50
C ASP A 310 -23.09 24.09 10.52
N MET A 311 -24.19 23.43 10.15
CA MET A 311 -24.27 21.96 10.03
C MET A 311 -23.85 21.44 8.65
N MET A 312 -23.76 22.31 7.67
CA MET A 312 -23.31 22.04 6.29
C MET A 312 -21.78 22.16 6.18
#